data_52b027355ec8d1adbc444cebc872c1fc
#
_entry.id   52b027355ec8d1adbc444cebc872c1fc
#
_cell.length_a   1.000
_cell.length_b   1.000
_cell.length_c   1.000
_cell.angle_alpha   90.00
_cell.angle_beta   90.00
_cell.angle_gamma   90.00
#
_symmetry.space_group_name_H-M   'P 1'
#
loop_
_entity.id
_entity.type
_entity.pdbx_description
1 polymer ?
#
loop_
_entity_poly.entity_id
_entity_poly.type
_entity_poly.pdbx_seq_one_letter_code
_entity_poly.pdbx_strand_id
1 'polypeptide(L)'
;MIGFLHPTGTRGYHPLLATVAGSGAVVHSRLREGVANSGRGAASFVAETINRARRAGASGPITLRADSGFYNHKVVNACYQQGVRCSITVRLDQAVNTVIAQIPDDAWTPIPYWLDDGADVAETPTGPLVARAETCG
;
A
#
# COMPACT_ATOMS: atom_id res chain seq x y z
N MET A 1 -8.71 -16.43 -17.59
CA MET A 1 -7.86 -17.52 -17.05
C MET A 1 -8.14 -17.66 -15.57
N ILE A 2 -8.40 -18.87 -15.07
CA ILE A 2 -8.78 -19.14 -13.67
C ILE A 2 -7.55 -19.70 -12.96
N GLY A 3 -7.13 -19.07 -11.88
CA GLY A 3 -6.04 -19.56 -11.02
C GLY A 3 -6.58 -20.27 -9.77
N PHE A 4 -5.71 -20.87 -8.98
CA PHE A 4 -6.05 -21.48 -7.70
C PHE A 4 -5.82 -20.49 -6.56
N LEU A 5 -6.76 -20.44 -5.61
CA LEU A 5 -6.57 -19.73 -4.34
C LEU A 5 -5.78 -20.62 -3.37
N HIS A 6 -4.63 -20.17 -2.92
CA HIS A 6 -3.87 -20.83 -1.86
C HIS A 6 -4.34 -20.27 -0.49
N PRO A 7 -4.59 -21.12 0.52
CA PRO A 7 -4.20 -22.53 0.72
C PRO A 7 -5.31 -23.55 0.39
N THR A 8 -6.48 -23.15 -0.07
CA THR A 8 -7.64 -24.05 -0.19
C THR A 8 -7.68 -24.88 -1.45
N GLY A 9 -6.75 -24.68 -2.41
CA GLY A 9 -6.75 -25.36 -3.70
C GLY A 9 -7.97 -25.05 -4.60
N THR A 10 -8.82 -24.12 -4.18
CA THR A 10 -10.04 -23.76 -4.91
C THR A 10 -9.70 -22.87 -6.12
N ARG A 11 -10.37 -23.13 -7.23
CA ARG A 11 -10.26 -22.24 -8.42
C ARG A 11 -10.95 -20.92 -8.13
N GLY A 12 -10.29 -19.81 -8.43
CA GLY A 12 -10.88 -18.49 -8.20
C GLY A 12 -10.10 -17.35 -8.84
N TYR A 13 -10.58 -16.15 -8.63
CA TYR A 13 -9.93 -14.91 -9.04
C TYR A 13 -9.43 -14.17 -7.81
N HIS A 14 -8.35 -13.43 -7.99
CA HIS A 14 -7.84 -12.50 -6.97
C HIS A 14 -7.97 -11.06 -7.50
N PRO A 15 -9.09 -10.38 -7.26
CA PRO A 15 -9.30 -9.04 -7.77
C PRO A 15 -8.40 -8.02 -7.05
N LEU A 16 -7.94 -7.02 -7.81
CA LEU A 16 -7.54 -5.73 -7.25
C LEU A 16 -8.74 -4.81 -7.28
N LEU A 17 -8.95 -4.09 -6.20
CA LEU A 17 -10.05 -3.15 -6.04
C LEU A 17 -9.50 -1.82 -5.49
N ALA A 18 -9.95 -0.72 -6.08
CA ALA A 18 -9.67 0.63 -5.58
C ALA A 18 -10.99 1.36 -5.36
N THR A 19 -11.13 1.94 -4.17
CA THR A 19 -12.33 2.68 -3.77
C THR A 19 -11.98 4.07 -3.26
N VAL A 20 -12.94 4.97 -3.29
CA VAL A 20 -12.84 6.29 -2.64
C VAL A 20 -13.09 6.12 -1.15
N ALA A 21 -12.15 6.57 -0.32
CA ALA A 21 -12.33 6.59 1.13
C ALA A 21 -13.57 7.44 1.51
N GLY A 22 -14.34 6.95 2.47
CA GLY A 22 -15.55 7.60 2.96
C GLY A 22 -16.81 7.22 2.19
N SER A 23 -16.82 7.28 0.86
CA SER A 23 -18.00 6.91 0.05
C SER A 23 -18.06 5.43 -0.32
N GLY A 24 -16.90 4.74 -0.35
CA GLY A 24 -16.79 3.37 -0.84
C GLY A 24 -16.98 3.22 -2.36
N ALA A 25 -17.14 4.32 -3.10
CA ALA A 25 -17.32 4.27 -4.55
C ALA A 25 -16.14 3.59 -5.24
N VAL A 26 -16.42 2.63 -6.13
CA VAL A 26 -15.39 1.90 -6.86
C VAL A 26 -14.84 2.75 -7.99
N VAL A 27 -13.53 3.03 -7.95
CA VAL A 27 -12.81 3.78 -9.00
C VAL A 27 -12.29 2.84 -10.06
N HIS A 28 -11.74 1.70 -9.65
CA HIS A 28 -11.15 0.72 -10.56
C HIS A 28 -11.19 -0.68 -9.97
N SER A 29 -11.37 -1.66 -10.82
CA SER A 29 -11.22 -3.07 -10.48
C SER A 29 -10.49 -3.82 -11.59
N ARG A 30 -9.70 -4.83 -11.22
CA ARG A 30 -9.01 -5.72 -12.16
C ARG A 30 -9.03 -7.15 -11.65
N LEU A 31 -9.65 -8.05 -12.40
CA LEU A 31 -9.60 -9.48 -12.11
C LEU A 31 -8.24 -10.05 -12.49
N ARG A 32 -7.72 -10.93 -11.64
CA ARG A 32 -6.46 -11.65 -11.85
C ARG A 32 -6.65 -13.12 -11.48
N GLU A 33 -5.72 -13.97 -11.95
CA GLU A 33 -5.68 -15.37 -11.51
C GLU A 33 -5.48 -15.46 -10.00
N GLY A 34 -6.11 -16.44 -9.34
CA GLY A 34 -6.12 -16.58 -7.89
C GLY A 34 -4.75 -16.76 -7.25
N VAL A 35 -3.75 -17.25 -7.99
CA VAL A 35 -2.36 -17.38 -7.53
C VAL A 35 -1.48 -16.15 -7.82
N ALA A 36 -2.04 -15.10 -8.44
CA ALA A 36 -1.24 -13.92 -8.75
C ALA A 36 -0.83 -13.19 -7.47
N ASN A 37 0.47 -12.99 -7.27
CA ASN A 37 1.01 -12.14 -6.21
C ASN A 37 0.42 -10.73 -6.31
N SER A 38 0.06 -10.12 -5.19
CA SER A 38 -0.51 -8.76 -5.12
C SER A 38 0.37 -7.70 -5.80
N GLY A 39 1.69 -7.85 -5.73
CA GLY A 39 2.64 -6.96 -6.42
C GLY A 39 2.62 -7.03 -7.95
N ARG A 40 2.16 -8.17 -8.53
CA ARG A 40 2.14 -8.33 -9.98
C ARG A 40 1.08 -7.43 -10.63
N GLY A 41 1.51 -6.50 -11.46
CA GLY A 41 0.63 -5.54 -12.13
C GLY A 41 0.07 -4.43 -11.20
N ALA A 42 0.52 -4.35 -9.93
CA ALA A 42 0.05 -3.35 -8.98
C ALA A 42 0.38 -1.92 -9.43
N ALA A 43 1.58 -1.69 -9.93
CA ALA A 43 1.99 -0.36 -10.38
C ALA A 43 1.13 0.17 -11.54
N SER A 44 0.86 -0.67 -12.55
CA SER A 44 -0.03 -0.29 -13.66
C SER A 44 -1.48 -0.12 -13.19
N PHE A 45 -1.94 -0.95 -12.26
CA PHE A 45 -3.27 -0.79 -11.66
C PHE A 45 -3.40 0.53 -10.91
N VAL A 46 -2.40 0.90 -10.11
CA VAL A 46 -2.36 2.18 -9.38
C VAL A 46 -2.34 3.36 -10.34
N ALA A 47 -1.49 3.32 -11.37
CA ALA A 47 -1.42 4.38 -12.37
C ALA A 47 -2.76 4.58 -13.10
N GLU A 48 -3.42 3.51 -13.49
CA GLU A 48 -4.75 3.57 -14.10
C GLU A 48 -5.81 4.09 -13.13
N THR A 49 -5.76 3.67 -11.86
CA THR A 49 -6.67 4.14 -10.82
C THR A 49 -6.58 5.65 -10.64
N ILE A 50 -5.37 6.19 -10.53
CA ILE A 50 -5.14 7.63 -10.39
C ILE A 50 -5.68 8.39 -11.62
N ASN A 51 -5.39 7.89 -12.82
CA ASN A 51 -5.88 8.49 -14.06
C ASN A 51 -7.42 8.46 -14.15
N ARG A 52 -8.06 7.39 -13.68
CA ARG A 52 -9.53 7.30 -13.62
C ARG A 52 -10.10 8.29 -12.62
N ALA A 53 -9.52 8.39 -11.41
CA ALA A 53 -9.95 9.36 -10.42
C ALA A 53 -9.87 10.80 -10.95
N ARG A 54 -8.76 11.17 -11.60
CA ARG A 54 -8.60 12.50 -12.20
C ARG A 54 -9.62 12.76 -13.30
N ARG A 55 -9.86 11.80 -14.19
CA ARG A 55 -10.91 11.92 -15.23
C ARG A 55 -12.32 12.02 -14.65
N ALA A 56 -12.56 11.43 -13.50
CA ALA A 56 -13.82 11.54 -12.76
C ALA A 56 -13.97 12.87 -11.99
N GLY A 57 -13.00 13.79 -12.09
CA GLY A 57 -13.08 15.13 -11.50
C GLY A 57 -12.28 15.34 -10.22
N ALA A 58 -11.45 14.38 -9.81
CA ALA A 58 -10.57 14.57 -8.65
C ALA A 58 -9.45 15.57 -8.97
N SER A 59 -9.64 16.84 -8.62
CA SER A 59 -8.71 17.96 -8.89
C SER A 59 -7.78 18.29 -7.73
N GLY A 60 -8.12 17.87 -6.50
CA GLY A 60 -7.34 18.12 -5.29
C GLY A 60 -6.17 17.14 -5.10
N PRO A 61 -5.44 17.26 -3.97
CA PRO A 61 -4.41 16.32 -3.59
C PRO A 61 -4.98 14.91 -3.42
N ILE A 62 -4.35 13.93 -4.05
CA ILE A 62 -4.73 12.51 -3.92
C ILE A 62 -3.74 11.82 -2.99
N THR A 63 -4.24 10.98 -2.09
CA THR A 63 -3.44 10.06 -1.29
C THR A 63 -3.90 8.62 -1.56
N LEU A 64 -3.00 7.79 -2.06
CA LEU A 64 -3.22 6.35 -2.16
C LEU A 64 -2.97 5.70 -0.80
N ARG A 65 -3.91 4.88 -0.33
CA ARG A 65 -3.69 3.99 0.82
C ARG A 65 -3.77 2.54 0.34
N ALA A 66 -2.82 1.72 0.75
CA ALA A 66 -2.77 0.33 0.35
C ALA A 66 -2.17 -0.57 1.44
N ASP A 67 -2.47 -1.85 1.38
CA ASP A 67 -1.89 -2.86 2.27
C ASP A 67 -0.46 -3.25 1.85
N SER A 68 0.18 -4.11 2.65
CA SER A 68 1.55 -4.55 2.44
C SER A 68 1.76 -5.35 1.15
N GLY A 69 0.71 -5.86 0.52
CA GLY A 69 0.79 -6.52 -0.78
C GLY A 69 1.16 -5.57 -1.93
N PHE A 70 0.96 -4.27 -1.72
CA PHE A 70 1.33 -3.22 -2.67
C PHE A 70 2.69 -2.58 -2.36
N TYR A 71 3.36 -2.96 -1.26
CA TYR A 71 4.64 -2.39 -0.89
C TYR A 71 5.75 -2.87 -1.83
N ASN A 72 6.01 -2.09 -2.87
CA ASN A 72 7.16 -2.25 -3.75
C ASN A 72 7.51 -0.91 -4.43
N HIS A 73 8.78 -0.77 -4.83
CA HIS A 73 9.30 0.47 -5.43
C HIS A 73 8.54 0.91 -6.69
N LYS A 74 8.03 -0.02 -7.50
CA LYS A 74 7.27 0.30 -8.73
C LYS A 74 5.96 1.01 -8.42
N VAL A 75 5.27 0.61 -7.34
CA VAL A 75 4.04 1.27 -6.88
C VAL A 75 4.34 2.66 -6.32
N VAL A 76 5.36 2.76 -5.46
CA VAL A 76 5.78 4.06 -4.89
C VAL A 76 6.18 5.03 -6.01
N ASN A 77 6.98 4.55 -6.97
CA ASN A 77 7.39 5.35 -8.13
C ASN A 77 6.20 5.77 -9.00
N ALA A 78 5.22 4.90 -9.22
CA ALA A 78 4.00 5.25 -9.97
C ALA A 78 3.20 6.38 -9.29
N CYS A 79 3.13 6.38 -7.95
CA CYS A 79 2.55 7.48 -7.20
C CYS A 79 3.34 8.77 -7.34
N TYR A 80 4.67 8.67 -7.15
CA TYR A 80 5.58 9.82 -7.23
C TYR A 80 5.52 10.51 -8.60
N GLN A 81 5.61 9.75 -9.69
CA GLN A 81 5.55 10.29 -11.05
C GLN A 81 4.23 10.98 -11.38
N GLN A 82 3.16 10.67 -10.67
CA GLN A 82 1.84 11.30 -10.85
C GLN A 82 1.52 12.37 -9.81
N GLY A 83 2.48 12.74 -8.95
CA GLY A 83 2.29 13.72 -7.89
C GLY A 83 1.25 13.30 -6.86
N VAL A 84 1.17 11.98 -6.57
CA VAL A 84 0.23 11.40 -5.61
C VAL A 84 1.00 10.93 -4.38
N ARG A 85 0.53 11.31 -3.20
CA ARG A 85 1.06 10.78 -1.94
C ARG A 85 0.62 9.33 -1.74
N CYS A 86 1.47 8.51 -1.12
CA CYS A 86 1.11 7.15 -0.78
C CYS A 86 1.31 6.86 0.72
N SER A 87 0.42 6.05 1.26
CA SER A 87 0.49 5.47 2.60
C SER A 87 0.30 3.96 2.44
N ILE A 88 1.38 3.20 2.56
CA ILE A 88 1.37 1.76 2.31
C ILE A 88 1.89 1.06 3.56
N THR A 89 1.15 0.08 4.05
CA THR A 89 1.57 -0.75 5.18
C THR A 89 2.81 -1.55 4.80
N VAL A 90 3.80 -1.59 5.67
CA VAL A 90 5.03 -2.39 5.50
C VAL A 90 4.96 -3.61 6.42
N ARG A 91 5.47 -4.76 5.95
CA ARG A 91 5.63 -5.92 6.82
C ARG A 91 6.77 -5.67 7.80
N LEU A 92 6.58 -6.08 9.04
CA LEU A 92 7.65 -6.08 10.05
C LEU A 92 8.71 -7.11 9.65
N ASP A 93 9.74 -6.66 8.97
CA ASP A 93 10.96 -7.42 8.72
C ASP A 93 12.11 -6.89 9.59
N GLN A 94 13.27 -7.51 9.49
CA GLN A 94 14.43 -7.11 10.29
C GLN A 94 14.87 -5.66 10.00
N ALA A 95 14.74 -5.20 8.76
CA ALA A 95 15.11 -3.84 8.40
C ALA A 95 14.17 -2.81 9.04
N VAL A 96 12.87 -3.07 9.00
CA VAL A 96 11.85 -2.24 9.66
C VAL A 96 12.05 -2.22 11.17
N ASN A 97 12.26 -3.39 11.79
CA ASN A 97 12.52 -3.49 13.24
C ASN A 97 13.79 -2.71 13.64
N THR A 98 14.84 -2.75 12.82
CA THR A 98 16.07 -1.97 13.06
C THR A 98 15.80 -0.47 13.05
N VAL A 99 14.97 0.01 12.13
CA VAL A 99 14.59 1.43 12.07
C VAL A 99 13.74 1.82 13.27
N ILE A 100 12.78 0.99 13.64
CA ILE A 100 11.92 1.22 14.83
C ILE A 100 12.78 1.31 16.09
N ALA A 101 13.75 0.41 16.28
CA ALA A 101 14.64 0.39 17.44
C ALA A 101 15.56 1.64 17.52
N GLN A 102 15.71 2.40 16.47
CA GLN A 102 16.49 3.65 16.44
C GLN A 102 15.65 4.90 16.75
N ILE A 103 14.32 4.75 16.88
CA ILE A 103 13.44 5.87 17.22
C ILE A 103 13.62 6.17 18.71
N PRO A 104 13.99 7.40 19.09
CA PRO A 104 14.10 7.79 20.49
C PRO A 104 12.79 7.65 21.24
N ASP A 105 12.83 7.29 22.51
CA ASP A 105 11.64 7.09 23.34
C ASP A 105 10.76 8.35 23.45
N ASP A 106 11.35 9.52 23.42
CA ASP A 106 10.67 10.82 23.47
C ASP A 106 9.99 11.22 22.15
N ALA A 107 10.28 10.51 21.05
CA ALA A 107 9.63 10.73 19.74
C ALA A 107 8.28 10.02 19.62
N TRP A 108 7.96 9.11 20.54
CA TRP A 108 6.71 8.38 20.54
C TRP A 108 5.58 9.23 21.15
N THR A 109 4.48 9.36 20.41
CA THR A 109 3.30 10.11 20.83
C THR A 109 2.12 9.15 21.00
N PRO A 110 1.49 9.11 22.18
CA PRO A 110 0.34 8.25 22.39
C PRO A 110 -0.85 8.67 21.53
N ILE A 111 -1.48 7.70 20.91
CA ILE A 111 -2.73 7.92 20.18
C ILE A 111 -3.88 7.75 21.18
N PRO A 112 -4.80 8.74 21.31
CA PRO A 112 -5.95 8.59 22.16
C PRO A 112 -6.88 7.50 21.60
N TYR A 113 -6.76 6.31 22.16
CA TYR A 113 -7.65 5.18 21.89
C TYR A 113 -8.70 5.07 22.99
N TRP A 114 -9.87 4.57 22.62
CA TRP A 114 -10.93 4.24 23.58
C TRP A 114 -10.72 2.89 24.28
N LEU A 115 -9.70 2.14 23.89
CA LEU A 115 -9.28 0.88 24.52
C LEU A 115 -8.11 1.15 25.48
N ASP A 116 -8.09 0.42 26.61
CA ASP A 116 -7.07 0.57 27.66
C ASP A 116 -5.64 0.24 27.20
N ASP A 117 -5.48 -0.55 26.15
CA ASP A 117 -4.20 -0.89 25.53
C ASP A 117 -3.85 0.13 24.44
N GLY A 118 -3.59 1.37 24.77
CA GLY A 118 -3.25 2.45 23.85
C GLY A 118 -2.17 2.04 22.80
N ALA A 119 -2.00 2.87 21.79
CA ALA A 119 -0.92 2.73 20.81
C ALA A 119 -0.14 4.04 20.71
N ASP A 120 1.15 3.94 20.45
CA ASP A 120 2.00 5.08 20.19
C ASP A 120 2.33 5.19 18.71
N VAL A 121 2.56 6.40 18.24
CA VAL A 121 2.99 6.71 16.87
C VAL A 121 4.26 7.54 16.90
N ALA A 122 5.17 7.23 16.00
CA ALA A 122 6.35 8.05 15.74
C ALA A 122 6.62 8.12 14.24
N GLU A 123 7.27 9.18 13.81
CA GLU A 123 7.69 9.37 12.42
C GLU A 123 9.23 9.38 12.34
N THR A 124 9.78 8.67 11.37
CA THR A 124 11.21 8.66 11.09
C THR A 124 11.47 8.64 9.59
N PRO A 125 12.51 9.32 9.09
CA PRO A 125 12.91 9.22 7.69
C PRO A 125 13.30 7.77 7.32
N THR A 126 12.72 7.24 6.26
CA THR A 126 12.94 5.85 5.82
C THR A 126 13.79 5.72 4.56
N GLY A 127 14.71 6.65 4.30
CA GLY A 127 15.58 6.62 3.13
C GLY A 127 16.20 5.25 2.79
N PRO A 128 16.72 4.50 3.77
CA PRO A 128 17.27 3.15 3.51
C PRO A 128 16.25 2.09 3.11
N LEU A 129 14.99 2.22 3.52
CA LEU A 129 13.94 1.26 3.17
C LEU A 129 13.49 1.40 1.72
N VAL A 130 13.49 2.62 1.19
CA VAL A 130 13.19 2.90 -0.22
C VAL A 130 14.31 2.39 -1.13
N ALA A 131 15.57 2.59 -0.74
CA ALA A 131 16.74 2.13 -1.51
C ALA A 131 16.84 0.60 -1.62
N ARG A 132 16.43 -0.16 -0.58
CA ARG A 132 16.41 -1.63 -0.63
C ARG A 132 15.33 -2.20 -1.55
N ALA A 133 14.25 -1.48 -1.80
CA ALA A 133 13.24 -1.88 -2.77
C ALA A 133 13.76 -1.83 -4.22
N GLU A 134 14.86 -1.13 -4.49
CA GLU A 134 15.48 -1.02 -5.82
C GLU A 134 16.39 -2.22 -6.16
N THR A 135 16.88 -2.97 -5.17
CA THR A 135 17.87 -4.03 -5.37
C THR A 135 17.31 -5.46 -5.45
N CYS A 136 16.01 -5.65 -5.28
CA CYS A 136 15.32 -6.93 -5.49
C CYS A 136 14.59 -6.90 -6.84
N GLY A 137 15.37 -6.95 -7.93
CA GLY A 137 14.89 -7.15 -9.30
C GLY A 137 14.88 -8.63 -9.66
#